data_ccb06557859f1c9dc30b3f98a68623a2
#
_entry.id   ccb06557859f1c9dc30b3f98a68623a2
#
_cell.length_a   1.000
_cell.length_b   1.000
_cell.length_c   1.000
_cell.angle_alpha   90.00
_cell.angle_beta   90.00
_cell.angle_gamma   90.00
#
_symmetry.space_group_name_H-M   'P 1'
#
loop_
_entity.id
_entity.type
_entity.pdbx_description
1 polymer ?
#
loop_
_entity_poly.entity_id
_entity_poly.type
_entity_poly.pdbx_seq_one_letter_code
_entity_poly.pdbx_strand_id
1 'polypeptide(L)'
;MKIFFSLITLIPIFLSCTNSSNSEAVKKEKELPEKQSFFPVTSYIKGELYDFNKDGINPLKYTTIKNHTDSVWLKIEDINEAVKEFLYPEIDSVNLISLFTEKSFLDQSIGTYTFTYDATGPLPDTMTLKHWDVYIDPASGKVKRIYMVKDISKTKMLQLTWLGGKWCKIVTIVTDQNGVSSVEKEEKITWDF
;
A
#
# COMPACT_ATOMS: atom_id res chain seq x y z
N MET A 1 10.51 19.92 -81.35
CA MET A 1 10.00 21.18 -81.97
C MET A 1 9.34 22.01 -80.91
N LYS A 2 9.93 23.14 -80.59
CA LYS A 2 9.46 24.33 -79.86
C LYS A 2 9.14 24.18 -78.38
N ILE A 3 10.10 24.62 -77.66
CA ILE A 3 10.24 25.13 -76.30
C ILE A 3 9.31 26.34 -76.10
N PHE A 4 8.59 26.42 -74.98
CA PHE A 4 8.16 27.68 -74.35
C PHE A 4 8.44 27.70 -72.89
N PHE A 5 9.43 28.48 -72.48
CA PHE A 5 9.74 28.92 -71.17
C PHE A 5 8.69 29.92 -70.71
N SER A 6 8.07 29.74 -69.58
CA SER A 6 7.32 30.80 -68.90
C SER A 6 7.89 31.00 -67.50
N LEU A 7 8.55 32.14 -67.40
CA LEU A 7 9.17 32.69 -66.19
C LEU A 7 8.07 33.35 -65.34
N ILE A 8 7.73 32.79 -64.19
CA ILE A 8 6.84 33.43 -63.22
C ILE A 8 7.68 33.93 -62.04
N THR A 9 7.74 35.26 -61.96
CA THR A 9 8.39 36.04 -60.91
C THR A 9 7.65 35.96 -59.60
N LEU A 10 8.37 35.52 -58.59
CA LEU A 10 7.89 35.39 -57.17
C LEU A 10 8.10 36.73 -56.46
N ILE A 11 7.02 37.40 -56.02
CA ILE A 11 7.06 38.61 -55.22
C ILE A 11 6.89 38.19 -53.74
N PRO A 12 7.83 38.47 -52.83
CA PRO A 12 7.63 38.25 -51.45
C PRO A 12 6.84 39.40 -50.80
N ILE A 13 5.65 39.12 -50.32
CA ILE A 13 4.88 40.04 -49.49
C ILE A 13 5.30 39.86 -48.07
N PHE A 14 6.06 40.82 -47.53
CA PHE A 14 6.32 40.95 -46.13
C PHE A 14 5.09 41.52 -45.42
N LEU A 15 4.33 40.68 -44.74
CA LEU A 15 3.33 41.12 -43.75
C LEU A 15 4.02 41.27 -42.39
N SER A 16 4.28 42.52 -42.07
CA SER A 16 4.68 42.96 -40.72
C SER A 16 3.50 42.85 -39.79
N CYS A 17 3.50 41.85 -38.92
CA CYS A 17 2.59 41.82 -37.78
C CYS A 17 3.21 42.59 -36.63
N THR A 18 2.61 43.73 -36.33
CA THR A 18 2.89 44.54 -35.15
C THR A 18 2.60 43.75 -33.85
N ASN A 19 3.62 43.65 -33.01
CA ASN A 19 3.50 43.15 -31.64
C ASN A 19 2.52 44.00 -30.85
N SER A 20 1.38 43.42 -30.52
CA SER A 20 0.58 43.87 -29.39
C SER A 20 0.89 42.95 -28.22
N SER A 21 1.76 43.42 -27.34
CA SER A 21 2.13 42.79 -26.06
C SER A 21 0.96 42.89 -25.09
N ASN A 22 0.05 41.93 -25.13
CA ASN A 22 -0.79 41.63 -23.99
C ASN A 22 -0.13 40.49 -23.22
N SER A 23 0.68 40.86 -22.24
CA SER A 23 1.13 39.98 -21.20
C SER A 23 -0.05 39.69 -20.27
N GLU A 24 -0.89 38.72 -20.64
CA GLU A 24 -1.70 38.01 -19.65
C GLU A 24 -0.73 37.26 -18.74
N ALA A 25 -0.52 37.85 -17.56
CA ALA A 25 0.10 37.17 -16.46
C ALA A 25 -0.77 35.95 -16.15
N VAL A 26 -0.38 34.80 -16.68
CA VAL A 26 -0.84 33.50 -16.18
C VAL A 26 -0.50 33.50 -14.70
N LYS A 27 -1.48 33.82 -13.85
CA LYS A 27 -1.41 33.54 -12.44
C LYS A 27 -1.11 32.06 -12.30
N LYS A 28 0.16 31.72 -12.04
CA LYS A 28 0.52 30.43 -11.45
C LYS A 28 -0.31 30.33 -10.20
N GLU A 29 -1.41 29.61 -10.30
CA GLU A 29 -2.17 29.13 -9.15
C GLU A 29 -1.15 28.42 -8.29
N LYS A 30 -0.91 28.97 -7.09
CA LYS A 30 0.03 28.43 -6.13
C LYS A 30 -0.62 27.13 -5.70
N GLU A 31 -0.18 26.00 -6.33
CA GLU A 31 -0.57 24.66 -5.86
C GLU A 31 -0.31 24.64 -4.37
N LEU A 32 -1.38 24.58 -3.60
CA LEU A 32 -1.29 24.31 -2.17
C LEU A 32 -0.53 23.00 -2.05
N PRO A 33 0.48 22.90 -1.17
CA PRO A 33 1.24 21.65 -1.02
C PRO A 33 0.22 20.53 -0.76
N GLU A 34 0.21 19.55 -1.66
CA GLU A 34 -0.67 18.38 -1.54
C GLU A 34 -0.41 17.76 -0.17
N LYS A 35 -1.43 17.78 0.69
CA LYS A 35 -1.27 17.29 2.05
C LYS A 35 -0.95 15.81 1.97
N GLN A 36 0.28 15.44 2.33
CA GLN A 36 0.70 14.04 2.35
C GLN A 36 -0.32 13.22 3.16
N SER A 37 -0.77 12.12 2.59
CA SER A 37 -1.79 11.25 3.19
C SER A 37 -1.46 9.82 2.86
N PHE A 38 -1.32 8.97 3.88
CA PHE A 38 -1.06 7.55 3.73
C PHE A 38 -2.36 6.78 3.53
N PHE A 39 -2.25 5.56 2.99
CA PHE A 39 -3.39 4.66 2.93
C PHE A 39 -3.82 4.25 4.36
N PRO A 40 -5.11 4.44 4.74
CA PRO A 40 -5.59 4.21 6.12
C PRO A 40 -5.84 2.71 6.37
N VAL A 41 -4.77 1.95 6.57
CA VAL A 41 -4.78 0.48 6.71
C VAL A 41 -5.74 0.00 7.80
N THR A 42 -5.69 0.64 8.98
CA THR A 42 -6.53 0.22 10.11
C THR A 42 -8.01 0.38 9.82
N SER A 43 -8.40 1.49 9.19
CA SER A 43 -9.79 1.72 8.80
C SER A 43 -10.26 0.73 7.73
N TYR A 44 -9.40 0.41 6.76
CA TYR A 44 -9.69 -0.59 5.74
C TYR A 44 -9.96 -1.97 6.36
N ILE A 45 -9.07 -2.44 7.24
CA ILE A 45 -9.23 -3.74 7.91
C ILE A 45 -10.48 -3.76 8.80
N LYS A 46 -10.74 -2.69 9.57
CA LYS A 46 -11.97 -2.56 10.37
C LYS A 46 -13.24 -2.62 9.49
N GLY A 47 -13.19 -2.07 8.29
CA GLY A 47 -14.28 -2.17 7.31
C GLY A 47 -14.56 -3.62 6.89
N GLU A 48 -13.53 -4.38 6.52
CA GLU A 48 -13.68 -5.80 6.19
C GLU A 48 -14.20 -6.62 7.38
N LEU A 49 -13.71 -6.36 8.60
CA LEU A 49 -14.20 -7.02 9.81
C LEU A 49 -15.67 -6.70 10.09
N TYR A 50 -16.11 -5.49 9.81
CA TYR A 50 -17.53 -5.12 9.92
C TYR A 50 -18.40 -5.94 8.94
N ASP A 51 -17.95 -6.10 7.69
CA ASP A 51 -18.68 -6.88 6.69
C ASP A 51 -18.79 -8.36 7.10
N PHE A 52 -17.72 -8.97 7.66
CA PHE A 52 -17.80 -10.34 8.20
C PHE A 52 -18.82 -10.48 9.31
N ASN A 53 -18.84 -9.52 10.26
CA ASN A 53 -19.82 -9.53 11.34
C ASN A 53 -21.25 -9.45 10.81
N LYS A 54 -21.48 -8.61 9.80
CA LYS A 54 -22.79 -8.43 9.18
C LYS A 54 -23.25 -9.70 8.44
N ASP A 55 -22.33 -10.39 7.77
CA ASP A 55 -22.61 -11.59 7.00
C ASP A 55 -22.70 -12.85 7.88
N GLY A 56 -22.38 -12.75 9.17
CA GLY A 56 -22.45 -13.85 10.13
C GLY A 56 -21.45 -14.98 9.85
N ILE A 57 -20.33 -14.67 9.19
CA ILE A 57 -19.30 -15.65 8.83
C ILE A 57 -18.44 -15.97 10.04
N ASN A 58 -18.36 -17.24 10.44
CA ASN A 58 -17.42 -17.72 11.43
C ASN A 58 -16.11 -18.10 10.72
N PRO A 59 -14.98 -17.43 10.99
CA PRO A 59 -13.72 -17.75 10.35
C PRO A 59 -13.11 -19.04 10.87
N LEU A 60 -12.34 -19.73 10.03
CA LEU A 60 -11.55 -20.89 10.43
C LEU A 60 -10.09 -20.47 10.64
N LYS A 61 -9.58 -20.70 11.86
CA LYS A 61 -8.20 -20.43 12.22
C LYS A 61 -7.38 -21.71 12.17
N TYR A 62 -6.28 -21.68 11.44
CA TYR A 62 -5.23 -22.70 11.45
C TYR A 62 -4.05 -22.16 12.25
N THR A 63 -3.47 -23.01 13.13
CA THR A 63 -2.25 -22.69 13.86
C THR A 63 -1.22 -23.79 13.59
N THR A 64 -0.11 -23.41 12.97
CA THR A 64 1.00 -24.31 12.68
C THR A 64 2.18 -23.98 13.58
N ILE A 65 2.65 -24.96 14.36
CA ILE A 65 3.85 -24.90 15.19
C ILE A 65 4.77 -26.04 14.75
N LYS A 66 5.98 -25.71 14.29
CA LYS A 66 6.87 -26.67 13.64
C LYS A 66 6.15 -27.33 12.45
N ASN A 67 5.89 -28.65 12.53
CA ASN A 67 5.25 -29.44 11.47
C ASN A 67 3.82 -29.89 11.87
N HIS A 68 3.27 -29.37 12.95
CA HIS A 68 1.93 -29.71 13.41
C HIS A 68 0.96 -28.56 13.18
N THR A 69 -0.18 -28.84 12.57
CA THR A 69 -1.23 -27.87 12.29
C THR A 69 -2.52 -28.29 12.97
N ASP A 70 -3.05 -27.39 13.80
CA ASP A 70 -4.39 -27.49 14.40
C ASP A 70 -5.32 -26.48 13.73
N SER A 71 -6.63 -26.74 13.81
CA SER A 71 -7.65 -25.81 13.32
C SER A 71 -8.81 -25.67 14.30
N VAL A 72 -9.36 -24.46 14.37
CA VAL A 72 -10.51 -24.14 15.20
C VAL A 72 -11.39 -23.08 14.54
N TRP A 73 -12.71 -23.28 14.59
CA TRP A 73 -13.65 -22.23 14.22
C TRP A 73 -13.65 -21.14 15.27
N LEU A 74 -13.38 -19.91 14.83
CA LEU A 74 -13.48 -18.74 15.70
C LEU A 74 -14.93 -18.30 15.82
N LYS A 75 -15.30 -17.87 17.02
CA LYS A 75 -16.53 -17.09 17.16
C LYS A 75 -16.31 -15.72 16.57
N ILE A 76 -17.35 -15.16 15.97
CA ILE A 76 -17.25 -13.84 15.34
C ILE A 76 -16.82 -12.75 16.34
N GLU A 77 -17.20 -12.88 17.62
CA GLU A 77 -16.84 -11.95 18.68
C GLU A 77 -15.33 -11.94 18.96
N ASP A 78 -14.64 -13.05 18.70
CA ASP A 78 -13.21 -13.25 19.02
C ASP A 78 -12.31 -12.76 17.86
N ILE A 79 -12.87 -12.41 16.71
CA ILE A 79 -12.07 -12.07 15.52
C ILE A 79 -11.17 -10.85 15.74
N ASN A 80 -11.65 -9.81 16.42
CA ASN A 80 -10.88 -8.60 16.66
C ASN A 80 -9.63 -8.89 17.51
N GLU A 81 -9.74 -9.77 18.51
CA GLU A 81 -8.59 -10.18 19.32
C GLU A 81 -7.63 -11.06 18.48
N ALA A 82 -8.16 -11.96 17.66
CA ALA A 82 -7.35 -12.83 16.81
C ALA A 82 -6.52 -12.07 15.75
N VAL A 83 -6.99 -10.90 15.30
CA VAL A 83 -6.31 -10.06 14.30
C VAL A 83 -5.73 -8.76 14.86
N LYS A 84 -5.68 -8.59 16.19
CA LYS A 84 -5.24 -7.34 16.83
C LYS A 84 -3.89 -6.81 16.33
N GLU A 85 -2.99 -7.71 15.94
CA GLU A 85 -1.68 -7.33 15.42
C GLU A 85 -1.76 -6.52 14.12
N PHE A 86 -2.84 -6.64 13.36
CA PHE A 86 -3.10 -5.81 12.18
C PHE A 86 -3.69 -4.44 12.52
N LEU A 87 -4.26 -4.27 13.71
CA LEU A 87 -4.97 -3.07 14.13
C LEU A 87 -4.09 -2.10 14.93
N TYR A 88 -2.95 -2.57 15.46
CA TYR A 88 -2.04 -1.79 16.29
C TYR A 88 -0.58 -1.91 15.81
N PRO A 89 0.21 -0.79 15.77
CA PRO A 89 -0.28 0.57 15.99
C PRO A 89 -1.32 0.95 14.94
N GLU A 90 -2.20 1.89 15.28
CA GLU A 90 -3.17 2.39 14.31
C GLU A 90 -2.44 3.09 13.14
N ILE A 91 -2.79 2.71 11.91
CA ILE A 91 -2.27 3.32 10.69
C ILE A 91 -3.46 4.04 10.04
N ASP A 92 -3.56 5.34 10.29
CA ASP A 92 -4.49 6.23 9.61
C ASP A 92 -3.77 7.03 8.50
N SER A 93 -4.47 8.00 7.92
CA SER A 93 -3.93 8.78 6.81
C SER A 93 -2.86 9.80 7.20
N VAL A 94 -2.63 10.08 8.50
CA VAL A 94 -1.76 11.19 8.92
C VAL A 94 -0.86 10.90 10.13
N ASN A 95 -1.21 9.95 10.99
CA ASN A 95 -0.55 9.76 12.29
C ASN A 95 0.91 9.31 12.21
N LEU A 96 1.32 8.66 11.13
CA LEU A 96 2.67 8.11 10.94
C LEU A 96 3.53 8.88 9.93
N ILE A 97 3.03 9.98 9.34
CA ILE A 97 3.74 10.75 8.31
C ILE A 97 5.10 11.28 8.78
N SER A 98 5.24 11.62 10.06
CA SER A 98 6.50 12.10 10.62
C SER A 98 7.57 11.01 10.80
N LEU A 99 7.17 9.74 10.80
CA LEU A 99 8.03 8.60 11.08
C LEU A 99 8.33 7.75 9.84
N PHE A 100 7.46 7.81 8.81
CA PHE A 100 7.55 6.98 7.62
C PHE A 100 7.49 7.82 6.35
N THR A 101 7.99 7.27 5.26
CA THR A 101 7.86 7.84 3.91
C THR A 101 7.19 6.83 3.00
N GLU A 102 6.33 7.33 2.11
CA GLU A 102 5.69 6.53 1.07
C GLU A 102 6.52 6.54 -0.21
N LYS A 103 6.63 5.38 -0.83
CA LYS A 103 7.07 5.19 -2.21
C LYS A 103 5.99 4.41 -2.94
N SER A 104 5.66 4.80 -4.16
CA SER A 104 4.66 4.09 -4.96
C SER A 104 5.21 3.75 -6.34
N PHE A 105 4.85 2.59 -6.85
CA PHE A 105 5.23 2.13 -8.19
C PHE A 105 4.23 1.11 -8.72
N LEU A 106 4.19 1.00 -10.06
CA LEU A 106 3.46 -0.08 -10.71
C LEU A 106 4.38 -1.30 -10.82
N ASP A 107 4.10 -2.34 -10.05
CA ASP A 107 4.79 -3.62 -10.14
C ASP A 107 4.19 -4.43 -11.30
N GLN A 108 4.90 -4.42 -12.43
CA GLN A 108 4.46 -5.13 -13.64
C GLN A 108 4.54 -6.65 -13.49
N SER A 109 5.35 -7.18 -12.58
CA SER A 109 5.52 -8.63 -12.36
C SER A 109 4.29 -9.27 -11.74
N ILE A 110 3.59 -8.54 -10.88
CA ILE A 110 2.37 -8.98 -10.19
C ILE A 110 1.14 -8.16 -10.59
N GLY A 111 1.29 -7.18 -11.47
CA GLY A 111 0.22 -6.33 -12.00
C GLY A 111 -0.52 -5.56 -10.89
N THR A 112 0.22 -4.87 -10.00
CA THR A 112 -0.36 -4.08 -8.92
C THR A 112 0.31 -2.71 -8.78
N TYR A 113 -0.44 -1.71 -8.36
CA TYR A 113 0.14 -0.54 -7.71
C TYR A 113 0.55 -0.93 -6.30
N THR A 114 1.83 -0.73 -5.98
CA THR A 114 2.38 -1.01 -4.65
C THR A 114 2.74 0.31 -3.99
N PHE A 115 2.22 0.52 -2.79
CA PHE A 115 2.58 1.61 -1.90
C PHE A 115 3.40 1.01 -0.77
N THR A 116 4.66 1.42 -0.66
CA THR A 116 5.62 0.95 0.32
C THR A 116 5.93 2.06 1.31
N TYR A 117 5.87 1.74 2.58
CA TYR A 117 6.09 2.69 3.67
C TYR A 117 7.28 2.25 4.51
N ASP A 118 8.37 3.00 4.40
CA ASP A 118 9.62 2.76 5.10
C ASP A 118 9.86 3.84 6.15
N ALA A 119 10.51 3.47 7.27
CA ALA A 119 10.90 4.42 8.29
C ALA A 119 11.89 5.47 7.73
N THR A 120 11.68 6.74 8.05
CA THR A 120 12.55 7.85 7.62
C THR A 120 13.85 7.93 8.42
N GLY A 121 13.92 7.25 9.56
CA GLY A 121 15.03 7.23 10.48
C GLY A 121 14.81 6.30 11.66
N PRO A 122 15.56 6.42 12.75
CA PRO A 122 15.36 5.63 13.95
C PRO A 122 13.95 5.82 14.51
N LEU A 123 13.25 4.71 14.72
CA LEU A 123 11.91 4.71 15.32
C LEU A 123 12.00 4.71 16.85
N PRO A 124 10.99 5.27 17.54
CA PRO A 124 10.89 5.14 18.99
C PRO A 124 10.86 3.66 19.43
N ASP A 125 11.44 3.33 20.58
CA ASP A 125 11.50 1.95 21.10
C ASP A 125 10.12 1.33 21.30
N THR A 126 9.10 2.15 21.50
CA THR A 126 7.70 1.72 21.61
C THR A 126 7.04 1.39 20.28
N MET A 127 7.65 1.80 19.15
CA MET A 127 7.14 1.57 17.80
C MET A 127 7.53 0.17 17.31
N THR A 128 6.60 -0.76 17.38
CA THR A 128 6.82 -2.12 16.88
C THR A 128 6.76 -2.21 15.36
N LEU A 129 5.92 -1.40 14.70
CA LEU A 129 5.79 -1.38 13.23
C LEU A 129 7.09 -0.86 12.60
N LYS A 130 7.62 -1.61 11.62
CA LYS A 130 8.89 -1.27 10.93
C LYS A 130 8.68 -0.93 9.47
N HIS A 131 7.72 -1.58 8.84
CA HIS A 131 7.47 -1.48 7.42
C HIS A 131 6.06 -1.99 7.10
N TRP A 132 5.42 -1.41 6.06
CA TRP A 132 4.23 -2.02 5.46
C TRP A 132 4.11 -1.69 3.99
N ASP A 133 3.41 -2.58 3.26
CA ASP A 133 3.05 -2.42 1.87
C ASP A 133 1.54 -2.54 1.69
N VAL A 134 1.00 -1.77 0.75
CA VAL A 134 -0.38 -1.89 0.29
C VAL A 134 -0.36 -2.16 -1.21
N TYR A 135 -0.97 -3.26 -1.63
CA TYR A 135 -1.06 -3.69 -3.03
C TYR A 135 -2.47 -3.45 -3.54
N ILE A 136 -2.61 -2.63 -4.57
CA ILE A 136 -3.89 -2.22 -5.15
C ILE A 136 -3.98 -2.73 -6.58
N ASP A 137 -5.13 -3.31 -6.92
CA ASP A 137 -5.43 -3.69 -8.29
C ASP A 137 -5.68 -2.44 -9.14
N PRO A 138 -4.88 -2.20 -10.20
CA PRO A 138 -5.01 -0.98 -11.00
C PRO A 138 -6.31 -0.88 -11.81
N ALA A 139 -6.95 -2.03 -12.10
CA ALA A 139 -8.17 -2.05 -12.89
C ALA A 139 -9.42 -1.77 -12.04
N SER A 140 -9.44 -2.26 -10.79
CA SER A 140 -10.61 -2.14 -9.91
C SER A 140 -10.44 -1.12 -8.78
N GLY A 141 -9.21 -0.66 -8.51
CA GLY A 141 -8.88 0.17 -7.34
C GLY A 141 -9.00 -0.56 -6.00
N LYS A 142 -9.21 -1.87 -6.00
CA LYS A 142 -9.38 -2.65 -4.77
C LYS A 142 -8.04 -3.05 -4.17
N VAL A 143 -7.96 -3.04 -2.84
CA VAL A 143 -6.81 -3.60 -2.12
C VAL A 143 -6.78 -5.11 -2.32
N LYS A 144 -5.69 -5.61 -2.89
CA LYS A 144 -5.43 -7.05 -3.05
C LYS A 144 -4.79 -7.62 -1.80
N ARG A 145 -3.79 -6.91 -1.25
CA ARG A 145 -3.00 -7.39 -0.13
C ARG A 145 -2.46 -6.23 0.68
N ILE A 146 -2.34 -6.44 1.98
CA ILE A 146 -1.53 -5.63 2.88
C ILE A 146 -0.49 -6.55 3.50
N TYR A 147 0.77 -6.09 3.55
CA TYR A 147 1.87 -6.77 4.21
C TYR A 147 2.47 -5.84 5.26
N MET A 148 2.81 -6.36 6.44
CA MET A 148 3.37 -5.57 7.53
C MET A 148 4.50 -6.35 8.22
N VAL A 149 5.51 -5.64 8.68
CA VAL A 149 6.60 -6.17 9.50
C VAL A 149 6.64 -5.44 10.83
N LYS A 150 6.67 -6.20 11.93
CA LYS A 150 6.72 -5.68 13.29
C LYS A 150 7.82 -6.36 14.10
N ASP A 151 8.62 -5.57 14.79
CA ASP A 151 9.57 -6.07 15.78
C ASP A 151 8.91 -6.07 17.17
N ILE A 152 8.65 -7.22 17.71
CA ILE A 152 8.06 -7.37 19.06
C ILE A 152 9.15 -7.30 20.13
N SER A 153 10.33 -7.79 19.80
CA SER A 153 11.54 -7.69 20.63
C SER A 153 12.79 -7.79 19.74
N LYS A 154 13.98 -7.74 20.34
CA LYS A 154 15.26 -7.92 19.63
C LYS A 154 15.39 -9.29 18.94
N THR A 155 14.63 -10.29 19.42
CA THR A 155 14.70 -11.68 18.95
C THR A 155 13.39 -12.19 18.37
N LYS A 156 12.34 -11.35 18.32
CA LYS A 156 11.01 -11.77 17.85
C LYS A 156 10.43 -10.75 16.90
N MET A 157 10.08 -11.19 15.69
CA MET A 157 9.47 -10.40 14.62
C MET A 157 8.16 -11.05 14.17
N LEU A 158 7.21 -10.25 13.75
CA LEU A 158 5.99 -10.70 13.07
C LEU A 158 6.02 -10.25 11.61
N GLN A 159 5.63 -11.16 10.72
CA GLN A 159 5.24 -10.86 9.35
C GLN A 159 3.74 -11.09 9.23
N LEU A 160 3.03 -10.06 8.83
CA LEU A 160 1.58 -10.03 8.75
C LEU A 160 1.16 -9.89 7.30
N THR A 161 0.23 -10.72 6.85
CA THR A 161 -0.35 -10.64 5.52
C THR A 161 -1.86 -10.62 5.61
N TRP A 162 -2.50 -9.61 5.04
CA TRP A 162 -3.94 -9.51 4.87
C TRP A 162 -4.27 -9.63 3.38
N LEU A 163 -5.01 -10.64 2.98
CA LEU A 163 -5.51 -10.79 1.62
C LEU A 163 -6.99 -10.42 1.59
N GLY A 164 -7.31 -9.27 1.01
CA GLY A 164 -8.64 -8.68 1.03
C GLY A 164 -9.72 -9.67 0.63
N GLY A 165 -10.79 -9.73 1.43
CA GLY A 165 -11.95 -10.59 1.23
C GLY A 165 -11.71 -12.10 1.43
N LYS A 166 -10.50 -12.57 1.82
CA LYS A 166 -10.19 -14.01 1.80
C LYS A 166 -9.61 -14.56 3.10
N TRP A 167 -8.48 -14.04 3.53
CA TRP A 167 -7.77 -14.55 4.71
C TRP A 167 -6.74 -13.55 5.23
N CYS A 168 -6.32 -13.75 6.46
CA CYS A 168 -5.11 -13.13 6.97
C CYS A 168 -4.14 -14.17 7.56
N LYS A 169 -2.86 -13.79 7.68
CA LYS A 169 -1.81 -14.65 8.21
C LYS A 169 -0.82 -13.87 9.06
N ILE A 170 -0.45 -14.45 10.21
CA ILE A 170 0.55 -13.96 11.14
C ILE A 170 1.66 -15.02 11.21
N VAL A 171 2.87 -14.67 10.84
CA VAL A 171 4.06 -15.52 10.98
C VAL A 171 4.92 -14.93 12.07
N THR A 172 5.14 -15.71 13.13
CA THR A 172 6.06 -15.38 14.21
C THR A 172 7.44 -15.96 13.89
N ILE A 173 8.45 -15.10 13.81
CA ILE A 173 9.83 -15.46 13.54
C ILE A 173 10.64 -15.14 14.80
N VAL A 174 11.45 -16.10 15.24
CA VAL A 174 12.38 -15.94 16.35
C VAL A 174 13.81 -16.12 15.89
N THR A 175 14.71 -15.34 16.47
CA THR A 175 16.16 -15.41 16.22
C THR A 175 16.83 -15.92 17.47
N ASP A 176 17.61 -16.99 17.35
CA ASP A 176 18.34 -17.62 18.45
C ASP A 176 19.61 -16.81 18.84
N GLN A 177 20.32 -17.31 19.85
CA GLN A 177 21.56 -16.69 20.34
C GLN A 177 22.70 -16.68 19.30
N ASN A 178 22.62 -17.55 18.29
CA ASN A 178 23.59 -17.64 17.20
C ASN A 178 23.22 -16.73 16.02
N GLY A 179 22.11 -15.99 16.10
CA GLY A 179 21.59 -15.13 15.03
C GLY A 179 20.82 -15.90 13.94
N VAL A 180 20.46 -17.15 14.16
CA VAL A 180 19.69 -17.96 13.21
C VAL A 180 18.20 -17.70 13.41
N SER A 181 17.53 -17.23 12.36
CA SER A 181 16.09 -16.99 12.39
C SER A 181 15.30 -18.22 11.94
N SER A 182 14.20 -18.52 12.62
CA SER A 182 13.30 -19.62 12.30
C SER A 182 11.83 -19.24 12.57
N VAL A 183 10.92 -19.89 11.86
CA VAL A 183 9.48 -19.73 12.10
C VAL A 183 9.10 -20.50 13.37
N GLU A 184 8.66 -19.76 14.39
CA GLU A 184 8.14 -20.32 15.65
C GLU A 184 6.69 -20.78 15.48
N LYS A 185 5.86 -19.94 14.85
CA LYS A 185 4.43 -20.17 14.70
C LYS A 185 3.90 -19.47 13.44
N GLU A 186 2.95 -20.11 12.76
CA GLU A 186 2.12 -19.50 11.71
C GLU A 186 0.64 -19.62 12.13
N GLU A 187 -0.10 -18.51 12.05
CA GLU A 187 -1.54 -18.45 12.27
C GLU A 187 -2.19 -17.91 11.01
N LYS A 188 -3.07 -18.71 10.40
CA LYS A 188 -3.86 -18.29 9.23
C LYS A 188 -5.33 -18.34 9.59
N ILE A 189 -6.04 -17.25 9.32
CA ILE A 189 -7.48 -17.14 9.52
C ILE A 189 -8.12 -16.95 8.16
N THR A 190 -9.06 -17.82 7.79
CA THR A 190 -9.75 -17.78 6.49
C THR A 190 -11.25 -17.66 6.67
N TRP A 191 -11.90 -16.95 5.76
CA TRP A 191 -13.35 -16.70 5.71
C TRP A 191 -13.92 -16.79 4.28
N ASP A 192 -13.06 -17.11 3.30
CA ASP A 192 -13.44 -17.38 1.91
C ASP A 192 -13.55 -18.91 1.75
N PHE A 193 -14.80 -19.41 1.71
CA PHE A 193 -15.15 -20.84 1.61
C PHE A 193 -15.94 -21.13 0.35
#